data_c1f5016ce86e410024e7d2ebb169523f
#
_entry.id   c1f5016ce86e410024e7d2ebb169523f
#
_cell.length_a   1.000
_cell.length_b   1.000
_cell.length_c   1.000
_cell.angle_alpha   90.00
_cell.angle_beta   90.00
_cell.angle_gamma   90.00
#
_symmetry.space_group_name_H-M   'P 1'
#
loop_
_entity.id
_entity.type
_entity.pdbx_description
1 polymer ?
#
loop_
_entity_poly.entity_id
_entity_poly.type
_entity_poly.pdbx_seq_one_letter_code
_entity_poly.pdbx_strand_id
1 'polypeptide(L)'
;MTTVCFAHGQESGPWGTKIRALADVARGVGHPVESLDYQGMADPQARARKLSAWCRAQPAPAILVGSSMGGYVALAAASDVGAAGLFLLAPALYVPGYETIPVPPAPTCRITIIHGWQDEVLPWSGSARYGELSGARVILVPDGHRLVADLVGLCNMFRLFLDELGA
;
A
#
# COMPACT_ATOMS: atom_id res chain seq x y z
N MET A 1 11.58 0.80 -17.02
CA MET A 1 11.45 0.99 -15.57
C MET A 1 9.99 0.96 -15.16
N THR A 2 9.69 0.27 -14.07
CA THR A 2 8.33 0.06 -13.58
C THR A 2 7.82 1.29 -12.82
N THR A 3 6.63 1.78 -13.11
CA THR A 3 6.05 2.91 -12.38
C THR A 3 5.64 2.50 -10.97
N VAL A 4 5.96 3.33 -9.98
CA VAL A 4 5.46 3.21 -8.60
C VAL A 4 4.24 4.12 -8.45
N CYS A 5 3.09 3.55 -8.10
CA CYS A 5 1.85 4.30 -7.89
C CYS A 5 1.38 4.22 -6.45
N PHE A 6 1.12 5.38 -5.85
CA PHE A 6 0.69 5.53 -4.47
C PHE A 6 -0.83 5.70 -4.35
N ALA A 7 -1.39 5.10 -3.29
CA ALA A 7 -2.78 5.25 -2.88
C ALA A 7 -2.84 5.72 -1.43
N HIS A 8 -3.31 6.96 -1.22
CA HIS A 8 -3.37 7.60 0.09
C HIS A 8 -4.58 7.16 0.94
N GLY A 9 -4.52 7.41 2.24
CA GLY A 9 -5.58 7.11 3.19
C GLY A 9 -6.81 8.00 3.06
N GLN A 10 -7.81 7.76 3.95
CA GLN A 10 -9.09 8.44 3.92
C GLN A 10 -8.98 9.94 4.23
N GLU A 11 -8.20 10.29 5.24
CA GLU A 11 -8.06 11.64 5.80
C GLU A 11 -6.86 12.42 5.21
N SER A 12 -6.20 11.89 4.20
CA SER A 12 -5.00 12.50 3.61
C SER A 12 -5.19 12.82 2.12
N GLY A 13 -4.16 13.42 1.53
CA GLY A 13 -4.08 13.68 0.12
C GLY A 13 -2.97 12.86 -0.56
N PRO A 14 -2.79 13.02 -1.87
CA PRO A 14 -1.88 12.20 -2.65
C PRO A 14 -0.40 12.38 -2.30
N TRP A 15 -0.03 13.48 -1.66
CA TRP A 15 1.36 13.83 -1.37
C TRP A 15 1.61 14.14 0.11
N GLY A 16 1.09 13.30 1.01
CA GLY A 16 1.41 13.38 2.45
C GLY A 16 2.87 13.03 2.74
N THR A 17 3.30 13.24 4.00
CA THR A 17 4.71 13.08 4.44
C THR A 17 5.31 11.73 4.06
N LYS A 18 4.62 10.64 4.36
CA LYS A 18 5.07 9.28 4.05
C LYS A 18 5.22 9.04 2.55
N ILE A 19 4.19 9.40 1.79
CA ILE A 19 4.19 9.21 0.33
C ILE A 19 5.32 9.99 -0.32
N ARG A 20 5.57 11.24 0.08
CA ARG A 20 6.68 12.04 -0.43
C ARG A 20 8.02 11.35 -0.18
N ALA A 21 8.27 10.90 1.05
CA ALA A 21 9.52 10.25 1.41
C ALA A 21 9.75 8.96 0.59
N LEU A 22 8.74 8.11 0.46
CA LEU A 22 8.83 6.88 -0.34
C LEU A 22 8.94 7.17 -1.84
N ALA A 23 8.27 8.22 -2.33
CA ALA A 23 8.38 8.66 -3.72
C ALA A 23 9.81 9.11 -4.06
N ASP A 24 10.48 9.80 -3.12
CA ASP A 24 11.86 10.21 -3.31
C ASP A 24 12.81 9.00 -3.34
N VAL A 25 12.55 7.96 -2.53
CA VAL A 25 13.27 6.68 -2.63
C VAL A 25 13.10 6.06 -4.01
N ALA A 26 11.86 5.94 -4.49
CA ALA A 26 11.58 5.36 -5.80
C ALA A 26 12.25 6.12 -6.95
N ARG A 27 12.16 7.46 -6.95
CA ARG A 27 12.83 8.32 -7.93
C ARG A 27 14.34 8.18 -7.87
N GLY A 28 14.91 8.08 -6.66
CA GLY A 28 16.35 7.92 -6.44
C GLY A 28 16.92 6.63 -7.04
N VAL A 29 16.09 5.62 -7.27
CA VAL A 29 16.45 4.36 -7.94
C VAL A 29 15.90 4.26 -9.36
N GLY A 30 15.38 5.36 -9.89
CA GLY A 30 15.01 5.51 -11.30
C GLY A 30 13.57 5.12 -11.64
N HIS A 31 12.69 4.87 -10.68
CA HIS A 31 11.29 4.59 -10.96
C HIS A 31 10.49 5.87 -11.23
N PRO A 32 9.69 5.93 -12.30
CA PRO A 32 8.62 6.92 -12.42
C PRO A 32 7.62 6.77 -11.26
N VAL A 33 7.09 7.89 -10.79
CA VAL A 33 6.20 7.92 -9.62
C VAL A 33 4.90 8.63 -9.95
N GLU A 34 3.78 8.02 -9.57
CA GLU A 34 2.43 8.59 -9.60
C GLU A 34 1.78 8.48 -8.23
N SER A 35 0.89 9.43 -7.92
CA SER A 35 0.04 9.36 -6.73
C SER A 35 -1.34 9.88 -7.10
N LEU A 36 -2.32 8.97 -7.14
CA LEU A 36 -3.67 9.33 -7.51
C LEU A 36 -4.36 10.08 -6.37
N ASP A 37 -5.13 11.10 -6.73
CA ASP A 37 -5.94 11.83 -5.77
C ASP A 37 -7.31 11.16 -5.60
N TYR A 38 -7.62 10.75 -4.36
CA TYR A 38 -8.90 10.17 -3.97
C TYR A 38 -9.68 11.09 -3.03
N GLN A 39 -9.28 12.34 -2.84
CA GLN A 39 -9.98 13.30 -1.99
C GLN A 39 -11.43 13.43 -2.45
N GLY A 40 -12.37 13.45 -1.50
CA GLY A 40 -13.81 13.45 -1.78
C GLY A 40 -14.42 12.09 -2.14
N MET A 41 -13.63 11.05 -2.29
CA MET A 41 -14.09 9.68 -2.55
C MET A 41 -14.10 8.87 -1.25
N ALA A 42 -15.26 8.71 -0.62
CA ALA A 42 -15.39 7.96 0.64
C ALA A 42 -15.43 6.44 0.44
N ASP A 43 -15.94 5.96 -0.70
CA ASP A 43 -16.09 4.53 -0.97
C ASP A 43 -14.76 3.90 -1.38
N PRO A 44 -14.21 2.94 -0.59
CA PRO A 44 -12.97 2.28 -0.91
C PRO A 44 -13.03 1.46 -2.22
N GLN A 45 -14.20 0.93 -2.56
CA GLN A 45 -14.37 0.19 -3.81
C GLN A 45 -14.35 1.11 -5.03
N ALA A 46 -14.91 2.32 -4.92
CA ALA A 46 -14.80 3.32 -5.97
C ALA A 46 -13.34 3.75 -6.19
N ARG A 47 -12.58 3.93 -5.10
CA ARG A 47 -11.13 4.19 -5.17
C ARG A 47 -10.37 3.04 -5.86
N ALA A 48 -10.70 1.79 -5.50
CA ALA A 48 -10.09 0.61 -6.12
C ALA A 48 -10.36 0.55 -7.62
N ARG A 49 -11.61 0.80 -8.05
CA ARG A 49 -11.95 0.88 -9.49
C ARG A 49 -11.15 1.96 -10.22
N LYS A 50 -10.96 3.13 -9.60
CA LYS A 50 -10.14 4.21 -10.16
C LYS A 50 -8.70 3.78 -10.35
N LEU A 51 -8.10 3.12 -9.35
CA LEU A 51 -6.72 2.62 -9.43
C LEU A 51 -6.61 1.49 -10.46
N SER A 52 -7.55 0.55 -10.50
CA SER A 52 -7.59 -0.52 -11.51
C SER A 52 -7.66 0.05 -12.95
N ALA A 53 -8.49 1.08 -13.16
CA ALA A 53 -8.57 1.74 -14.46
C ALA A 53 -7.24 2.40 -14.86
N TRP A 54 -6.59 3.07 -13.91
CA TRP A 54 -5.27 3.64 -14.14
C TRP A 54 -4.24 2.55 -14.47
N CYS A 55 -4.21 1.44 -13.71
CA CYS A 55 -3.30 0.32 -13.95
C CYS A 55 -3.48 -0.29 -15.34
N ARG A 56 -4.74 -0.48 -15.79
CA ARG A 56 -5.01 -1.01 -17.14
C ARG A 56 -4.52 -0.10 -18.28
N ALA A 57 -4.39 1.19 -18.02
CA ALA A 57 -3.87 2.16 -19.00
C ALA A 57 -2.33 2.19 -19.03
N GLN A 58 -1.64 1.49 -18.11
CA GLN A 58 -0.18 1.46 -18.11
C GLN A 58 0.35 0.42 -19.10
N PRO A 59 1.54 0.64 -19.68
CA PRO A 59 2.15 -0.30 -20.63
C PRO A 59 2.64 -1.60 -19.97
N ALA A 60 2.81 -1.61 -18.65
CA ALA A 60 3.25 -2.74 -17.85
C ALA A 60 2.66 -2.68 -16.44
N PRO A 61 2.60 -3.81 -15.70
CA PRO A 61 2.14 -3.82 -14.31
C PRO A 61 2.97 -2.87 -13.45
N ALA A 62 2.29 -2.03 -12.66
CA ALA A 62 2.92 -1.07 -11.74
C ALA A 62 3.28 -1.72 -10.39
N ILE A 63 4.20 -1.11 -9.65
CA ILE A 63 4.39 -1.34 -8.22
C ILE A 63 3.38 -0.48 -7.49
N LEU A 64 2.53 -1.08 -6.65
CA LEU A 64 1.50 -0.36 -5.92
C LEU A 64 1.90 -0.19 -4.45
N VAL A 65 1.75 1.03 -3.94
CA VAL A 65 2.03 1.38 -2.55
C VAL A 65 0.79 2.02 -1.94
N GLY A 66 0.25 1.42 -0.88
CA GLY A 66 -0.99 1.92 -0.28
C GLY A 66 -0.89 2.10 1.23
N SER A 67 -1.49 3.17 1.75
CA SER A 67 -1.53 3.49 3.18
C SER A 67 -2.96 3.51 3.71
N SER A 68 -3.22 2.79 4.81
CA SER A 68 -4.53 2.75 5.48
C SER A 68 -5.63 2.27 4.52
N MET A 69 -6.67 3.06 4.27
CA MET A 69 -7.66 2.77 3.22
C MET A 69 -7.00 2.60 1.85
N GLY A 70 -5.96 3.38 1.55
CA GLY A 70 -5.17 3.22 0.32
C GLY A 70 -4.47 1.86 0.24
N GLY A 71 -4.16 1.23 1.37
CA GLY A 71 -3.66 -0.14 1.42
C GLY A 71 -4.68 -1.16 0.93
N TYR A 72 -5.93 -1.04 1.39
CA TYR A 72 -7.04 -1.83 0.85
C TYR A 72 -7.22 -1.59 -0.66
N VAL A 73 -7.20 -0.33 -1.09
CA VAL A 73 -7.36 0.08 -2.48
C VAL A 73 -6.27 -0.51 -3.38
N ALA A 74 -5.01 -0.44 -2.94
CA ALA A 74 -3.88 -1.01 -3.67
C ALA A 74 -3.98 -2.53 -3.79
N LEU A 75 -4.35 -3.21 -2.69
CA LEU A 75 -4.56 -4.66 -2.69
C LEU A 75 -5.70 -5.06 -3.64
N ALA A 76 -6.84 -4.36 -3.57
CA ALA A 76 -8.00 -4.65 -4.42
C ALA A 76 -7.66 -4.48 -5.91
N ALA A 77 -6.95 -3.40 -6.27
CA ALA A 77 -6.50 -3.19 -7.65
C ALA A 77 -5.50 -4.27 -8.10
N ALA A 78 -4.52 -4.62 -7.25
CA ALA A 78 -3.56 -5.67 -7.56
C ALA A 78 -4.23 -7.04 -7.77
N SER A 79 -5.27 -7.34 -6.99
CA SER A 79 -6.07 -8.58 -7.14
C SER A 79 -6.89 -8.60 -8.43
N ASP A 80 -7.36 -7.44 -8.88
CA ASP A 80 -8.19 -7.29 -10.08
C ASP A 80 -7.36 -7.32 -11.38
N VAL A 81 -6.25 -6.58 -11.42
CA VAL A 81 -5.51 -6.34 -12.68
C VAL A 81 -4.05 -6.79 -12.64
N GLY A 82 -3.58 -7.28 -11.51
CA GLY A 82 -2.17 -7.60 -11.29
C GLY A 82 -1.33 -6.37 -10.93
N ALA A 83 -0.16 -6.64 -10.34
CA ALA A 83 0.85 -5.64 -10.01
C ALA A 83 2.24 -6.27 -10.09
N ALA A 84 3.29 -5.47 -10.29
CA ALA A 84 4.67 -5.93 -10.24
C ALA A 84 5.14 -6.20 -8.80
N GLY A 85 4.55 -5.50 -7.84
CA GLY A 85 4.78 -5.66 -6.40
C GLY A 85 3.81 -4.83 -5.60
N LEU A 86 3.63 -5.17 -4.31
CA LEU A 86 2.67 -4.52 -3.42
C LEU A 86 3.30 -4.22 -2.06
N PHE A 87 3.40 -2.93 -1.72
CA PHE A 87 3.93 -2.45 -0.45
C PHE A 87 2.84 -1.72 0.33
N LEU A 88 2.41 -2.29 1.46
CA LEU A 88 1.27 -1.81 2.23
C LEU A 88 1.69 -1.26 3.59
N LEU A 89 1.11 -0.12 3.95
CA LEU A 89 1.40 0.62 5.17
C LEU A 89 0.15 0.69 6.03
N ALA A 90 0.14 -0.02 7.16
CA ALA A 90 -1.01 -0.11 8.06
C ALA A 90 -2.34 -0.26 7.29
N PRO A 91 -2.48 -1.27 6.40
CA PRO A 91 -3.62 -1.38 5.50
C PRO A 91 -4.93 -1.67 6.25
N ALA A 92 -6.03 -1.13 5.74
CA ALA A 92 -7.37 -1.35 6.28
C ALA A 92 -7.90 -2.74 5.87
N LEU A 93 -7.45 -3.79 6.55
CA LEU A 93 -7.83 -5.18 6.33
C LEU A 93 -8.48 -5.78 7.58
N TYR A 94 -9.58 -6.49 7.42
CA TYR A 94 -10.35 -7.09 8.52
C TYR A 94 -10.74 -6.07 9.60
N VAL A 95 -11.21 -4.88 9.18
CA VAL A 95 -11.51 -3.79 10.08
C VAL A 95 -12.80 -4.09 10.85
N PRO A 96 -12.78 -4.06 12.19
CA PRO A 96 -13.99 -4.23 12.98
C PRO A 96 -15.07 -3.21 12.60
N GLY A 97 -16.31 -3.68 12.43
CA GLY A 97 -17.44 -2.86 11.98
C GLY A 97 -17.57 -2.70 10.46
N TYR A 98 -16.64 -3.27 9.68
CA TYR A 98 -16.65 -3.25 8.22
C TYR A 98 -16.59 -4.67 7.62
N GLU A 99 -17.16 -5.64 8.32
CA GLU A 99 -17.11 -7.06 7.94
C GLU A 99 -17.82 -7.34 6.61
N THR A 100 -18.67 -6.44 6.14
CA THR A 100 -19.35 -6.53 4.85
C THR A 100 -18.44 -6.16 3.66
N ILE A 101 -17.29 -5.53 3.92
CA ILE A 101 -16.30 -5.22 2.88
C ILE A 101 -15.38 -6.44 2.75
N PRO A 102 -15.41 -7.16 1.63
CA PRO A 102 -14.57 -8.35 1.46
C PRO A 102 -13.10 -7.96 1.38
N VAL A 103 -12.24 -8.72 2.05
CA VAL A 103 -10.79 -8.60 1.88
C VAL A 103 -10.41 -9.24 0.55
N PRO A 104 -9.74 -8.50 -0.35
CA PRO A 104 -9.38 -9.02 -1.66
C PRO A 104 -8.43 -10.23 -1.56
N PRO A 105 -8.54 -11.21 -2.47
CA PRO A 105 -7.59 -12.33 -2.52
C PRO A 105 -6.17 -11.85 -2.82
N ALA A 106 -5.19 -12.65 -2.42
CA ALA A 106 -3.79 -12.32 -2.67
C ALA A 106 -3.47 -12.33 -4.18
N PRO A 107 -2.90 -11.23 -4.71
CA PRO A 107 -2.33 -11.24 -6.06
C PRO A 107 -1.07 -12.11 -6.12
N THR A 108 -0.63 -12.46 -7.31
CA THR A 108 0.55 -13.31 -7.52
C THR A 108 1.89 -12.59 -7.36
N CYS A 109 1.89 -11.29 -7.07
CA CYS A 109 3.11 -10.52 -6.86
C CYS A 109 3.65 -10.62 -5.42
N ARG A 110 4.89 -10.16 -5.20
CA ARG A 110 5.45 -10.02 -3.86
C ARG A 110 4.67 -8.97 -3.07
N ILE A 111 4.31 -9.32 -1.83
CA ILE A 111 3.58 -8.44 -0.91
C ILE A 111 4.43 -8.23 0.35
N THR A 112 4.66 -6.97 0.73
CA THR A 112 5.24 -6.59 2.02
C THR A 112 4.29 -5.62 2.73
N ILE A 113 4.01 -5.90 4.00
CA ILE A 113 3.14 -5.09 4.85
C ILE A 113 3.97 -4.58 6.04
N ILE A 114 3.93 -3.27 6.27
CA ILE A 114 4.48 -2.63 7.46
C ILE A 114 3.32 -2.17 8.35
N HIS A 115 3.32 -2.54 9.62
CA HIS A 115 2.27 -2.12 10.57
C HIS A 115 2.87 -1.77 11.92
N GLY A 116 2.33 -0.74 12.56
CA GLY A 116 2.78 -0.29 13.87
C GLY A 116 2.16 -1.09 15.02
N TRP A 117 2.98 -1.47 16.04
CA TRP A 117 2.50 -2.12 17.26
C TRP A 117 1.48 -1.27 18.03
N GLN A 118 1.64 0.07 17.99
CA GLN A 118 0.83 1.04 18.72
C GLN A 118 -0.24 1.68 17.83
N ASP A 119 -0.63 1.03 16.74
CA ASP A 119 -1.72 1.51 15.89
C ASP A 119 -3.05 1.43 16.64
N GLU A 120 -3.61 2.60 16.99
CA GLU A 120 -4.89 2.76 17.69
C GLU A 120 -6.08 2.94 16.73
N VAL A 121 -5.81 3.06 15.43
CA VAL A 121 -6.84 3.27 14.40
C VAL A 121 -7.23 1.94 13.76
N LEU A 122 -6.23 1.17 13.32
CA LEU A 122 -6.41 -0.14 12.69
C LEU A 122 -5.56 -1.18 13.42
N PRO A 123 -6.17 -2.27 13.93
CA PRO A 123 -5.41 -3.32 14.60
C PRO A 123 -4.39 -3.98 13.67
N TRP A 124 -3.14 -4.08 14.10
CA TRP A 124 -2.09 -4.79 13.36
C TRP A 124 -2.40 -6.29 13.16
N SER A 125 -3.29 -6.85 13.98
CA SER A 125 -3.76 -8.23 13.83
C SER A 125 -4.42 -8.51 12.48
N GLY A 126 -5.05 -7.51 11.86
CA GLY A 126 -5.58 -7.63 10.50
C GLY A 126 -4.49 -7.89 9.47
N SER A 127 -3.36 -7.20 9.57
CA SER A 127 -2.19 -7.43 8.73
C SER A 127 -1.54 -8.80 9.00
N ALA A 128 -1.41 -9.20 10.26
CA ALA A 128 -0.88 -10.51 10.63
C ALA A 128 -1.75 -11.65 10.07
N ARG A 129 -3.07 -11.55 10.22
CA ARG A 129 -4.02 -12.50 9.65
C ARG A 129 -3.90 -12.59 8.13
N TYR A 130 -3.80 -11.46 7.46
CA TYR A 130 -3.62 -11.45 6.00
C TYR A 130 -2.30 -12.09 5.59
N GLY A 131 -1.22 -11.81 6.31
CA GLY A 131 0.10 -12.42 6.07
C GLY A 131 0.07 -13.95 6.22
N GLU A 132 -0.60 -14.46 7.26
CA GLU A 132 -0.77 -15.90 7.50
C GLU A 132 -1.53 -16.58 6.34
N LEU A 133 -2.59 -15.95 5.84
CA LEU A 133 -3.43 -16.51 4.78
C LEU A 133 -2.83 -16.38 3.38
N SER A 134 -2.06 -15.33 3.12
CA SER A 134 -1.56 -14.96 1.79
C SER A 134 -0.08 -15.29 1.55
N GLY A 135 0.69 -15.53 2.62
CA GLY A 135 2.15 -15.63 2.55
C GLY A 135 2.85 -14.28 2.40
N ALA A 136 2.15 -13.15 2.57
CA ALA A 136 2.76 -11.83 2.56
C ALA A 136 3.78 -11.68 3.70
N ARG A 137 4.89 -10.97 3.43
CA ARG A 137 5.82 -10.56 4.49
C ARG A 137 5.16 -9.48 5.34
N VAL A 138 5.07 -9.68 6.65
CA VAL A 138 4.55 -8.68 7.60
C VAL A 138 5.67 -8.27 8.54
N ILE A 139 5.92 -6.97 8.63
CA ILE A 139 6.92 -6.37 9.53
C ILE A 139 6.20 -5.46 10.51
N LEU A 140 6.28 -5.78 11.79
CA LEU A 140 5.72 -4.97 12.87
C LEU A 140 6.80 -4.07 13.44
N VAL A 141 6.50 -2.77 13.56
CA VAL A 141 7.43 -1.74 14.02
C VAL A 141 6.87 -1.00 15.24
N PRO A 142 7.73 -0.45 16.13
CA PRO A 142 7.30 0.32 17.29
C PRO A 142 6.83 1.73 16.86
N ASP A 143 5.67 1.82 16.24
CA ASP A 143 5.09 3.05 15.71
C ASP A 143 3.56 2.99 15.79
N GLY A 144 2.90 4.12 15.63
CA GLY A 144 1.45 4.26 15.51
C GLY A 144 0.95 4.12 14.08
N HIS A 145 -0.31 4.50 13.86
CA HIS A 145 -0.98 4.38 12.56
C HIS A 145 -0.28 5.14 11.42
N ARG A 146 0.29 6.28 11.72
CA ARG A 146 0.92 7.15 10.70
C ARG A 146 2.27 6.64 10.19
N LEU A 147 2.95 5.76 10.94
CA LEU A 147 4.26 5.20 10.57
C LEU A 147 5.30 6.28 10.23
N VAL A 148 5.39 7.31 11.06
CA VAL A 148 6.31 8.46 10.83
C VAL A 148 7.37 8.62 11.94
N ALA A 149 7.35 7.78 12.98
CA ALA A 149 8.33 7.86 14.07
C ALA A 149 9.75 7.51 13.59
N ASP A 150 9.88 6.54 12.69
CA ASP A 150 11.15 6.20 12.02
C ASP A 150 10.96 6.21 10.50
N LEU A 151 10.89 7.40 9.94
CA LEU A 151 10.71 7.56 8.49
C LEU A 151 11.93 7.06 7.69
N VAL A 152 13.13 7.17 8.25
CA VAL A 152 14.35 6.65 7.62
C VAL A 152 14.31 5.12 7.55
N GLY A 153 13.95 4.46 8.63
CA GLY A 153 13.78 2.99 8.66
C GLY A 153 12.71 2.52 7.68
N LEU A 154 11.58 3.23 7.59
CA LEU A 154 10.53 2.94 6.62
C LEU A 154 11.04 3.07 5.17
N CYS A 155 11.78 4.13 4.86
CA CYS A 155 12.41 4.32 3.55
C CYS A 155 13.40 3.19 3.20
N ASN A 156 14.20 2.75 4.18
CA ASN A 156 15.12 1.64 3.99
C ASN A 156 14.40 0.32 3.70
N MET A 157 13.30 0.02 4.40
CA MET A 157 12.47 -1.16 4.13
C MET A 157 11.85 -1.10 2.73
N PHE A 158 11.39 0.06 2.31
CA PHE A 158 10.86 0.25 0.96
C PHE A 158 11.95 0.11 -0.11
N ARG A 159 13.13 0.66 0.12
CA ARG A 159 14.28 0.49 -0.79
C ARG A 159 14.63 -0.99 -0.96
N LEU A 160 14.73 -1.74 0.15
CA LEU A 160 14.97 -3.17 0.12
C LEU A 160 13.90 -3.92 -0.68
N PHE A 161 12.63 -3.55 -0.49
CA PHE A 161 11.53 -4.13 -1.25
C PHE A 161 11.69 -3.91 -2.77
N LEU A 162 12.05 -2.69 -3.20
CA LEU A 162 12.32 -2.39 -4.61
C LEU A 162 13.50 -3.20 -5.16
N ASP A 163 14.59 -3.30 -4.40
CA ASP A 163 15.77 -4.09 -4.77
C ASP A 163 15.43 -5.59 -4.93
N GLU A 164 14.56 -6.13 -4.06
CA GLU A 164 14.09 -7.52 -4.12
C GLU A 164 13.16 -7.82 -5.31
N LEU A 165 12.53 -6.82 -5.90
CA LEU A 165 11.75 -6.99 -7.13
C LEU A 165 12.64 -7.07 -8.37
N GLY A 166 13.92 -6.75 -8.26
CA GLY A 166 14.85 -6.64 -9.38
C GLY A 166 14.52 -5.46 -10.30
N ALA A 167 13.88 -4.47 -9.72
CA ALA A 167 13.35 -3.32 -10.42
C ALA A 167 14.36 -2.17 -10.47
#